data_412a2a2234b638f46e06ef08bfe2cbb7
#
_entry.id   412a2a2234b638f46e06ef08bfe2cbb7
#
_cell.length_a   1.000
_cell.length_b   1.000
_cell.length_c   1.000
_cell.angle_alpha   90.00
_cell.angle_beta   90.00
_cell.angle_gamma   90.00
#
_symmetry.space_group_name_H-M   'P 1'
#
loop_
_entity.id
_entity.type
_entity.pdbx_description
1 polymer ?
#
loop_
_entity_poly.entity_id
_entity_poly.type
_entity_poly.pdbx_seq_one_letter_code
_entity_poly.pdbx_strand_id
1 'polypeptide(L)'
;GAECQAENVSILLGPAVNIKRSPLCGRNFEYLSEDPYLAGRMASAYIRGVQSQGVGTSIKHFALNNQETLRMTISSEVSERALREIYLPAFEEAVKESAPRTVMCSYNKINGEYASENRYLLTDILRKEWGYKGCVVSDWGAVNNRVKGLQAGLDLEMPYSGGYNDRQIVKAVQEGRLDEAVL
;
A
#
# COMPACT_ATOMS: atom_id res chain seq x y z
N GLY A 1 -7.01 -18.10 -5.98
CA GLY A 1 -7.15 -18.55 -4.59
C GLY A 1 -6.78 -20.04 -4.46
N ALA A 2 -7.40 -20.91 -5.25
CA ALA A 2 -7.12 -22.35 -5.19
C ALA A 2 -5.63 -22.69 -5.48
N GLU A 3 -5.04 -22.06 -6.47
CA GLU A 3 -3.59 -22.22 -6.76
C GLU A 3 -2.72 -21.74 -5.58
N CYS A 4 -3.10 -20.62 -4.95
CA CYS A 4 -2.40 -20.13 -3.76
C CYS A 4 -2.44 -21.13 -2.61
N GLN A 5 -3.57 -21.81 -2.41
CA GLN A 5 -3.68 -22.87 -1.41
C GLN A 5 -2.77 -24.05 -1.74
N ALA A 6 -2.75 -24.49 -3.02
CA ALA A 6 -1.89 -25.58 -3.46
C ALA A 6 -0.39 -25.28 -3.23
N GLU A 7 0.00 -24.03 -3.36
CA GLU A 7 1.38 -23.54 -3.17
C GLU A 7 1.66 -23.02 -1.74
N ASN A 8 0.74 -23.21 -0.78
CA ASN A 8 0.86 -22.73 0.59
C ASN A 8 1.08 -21.21 0.71
N VAL A 9 0.49 -20.42 -0.20
CA VAL A 9 0.52 -18.95 -0.18
C VAL A 9 -0.64 -18.45 0.69
N SER A 10 -0.33 -17.84 1.81
CA SER A 10 -1.33 -17.28 2.75
C SER A 10 -1.90 -15.94 2.30
N ILE A 11 -1.08 -15.11 1.66
CA ILE A 11 -1.48 -13.79 1.16
C ILE A 11 -0.94 -13.61 -0.26
N LEU A 12 -1.84 -13.41 -1.23
CA LEU A 12 -1.49 -13.10 -2.60
C LEU A 12 -1.18 -11.60 -2.71
N LEU A 13 0.00 -11.25 -3.26
CA LEU A 13 0.44 -9.86 -3.42
C LEU A 13 -0.20 -9.21 -4.65
N GLY A 14 -1.48 -8.97 -4.56
CA GLY A 14 -2.35 -8.38 -5.56
C GLY A 14 -3.78 -8.23 -5.05
N PRO A 15 -4.66 -7.59 -5.85
CA PRO A 15 -4.43 -7.01 -7.18
C PRO A 15 -3.64 -5.71 -7.16
N ALA A 16 -3.05 -5.35 -8.32
CA ALA A 16 -2.44 -4.05 -8.52
C ALA A 16 -3.42 -3.12 -9.25
N VAL A 17 -3.67 -1.93 -8.69
CA VAL A 17 -4.76 -1.04 -9.14
C VAL A 17 -4.31 0.38 -9.51
N ASN A 18 -3.01 0.61 -9.65
CA ASN A 18 -2.54 1.91 -10.10
C ASN A 18 -3.06 2.20 -11.51
N ILE A 19 -3.41 3.46 -11.76
CA ILE A 19 -3.99 3.88 -13.03
C ILE A 19 -2.99 3.75 -14.17
N LYS A 20 -3.38 3.13 -15.29
CA LYS A 20 -2.59 3.02 -16.52
C LYS A 20 -2.53 4.37 -17.24
N ARG A 21 -1.81 5.32 -16.65
CA ARG A 21 -1.74 6.68 -17.18
C ARG A 21 -0.85 6.80 -18.41
N SER A 22 0.27 6.08 -18.42
CA SER A 22 1.21 6.07 -19.55
C SER A 22 1.31 4.66 -20.12
N PRO A 23 1.23 4.49 -21.45
CA PRO A 23 1.43 3.19 -22.08
C PRO A 23 2.85 2.65 -21.88
N LEU A 24 3.81 3.53 -21.54
CA LEU A 24 5.22 3.16 -21.33
C LEU A 24 5.51 2.72 -19.88
N CYS A 25 4.53 2.71 -18.99
CA CYS A 25 4.75 2.20 -17.64
C CYS A 25 5.04 0.69 -17.66
N GLY A 26 6.21 0.31 -17.15
CA GLY A 26 6.69 -1.08 -17.19
C GLY A 26 5.85 -2.09 -16.42
N ARG A 27 4.92 -1.62 -15.56
CA ARG A 27 4.02 -2.47 -14.76
C ARG A 27 2.58 -2.49 -15.23
N ASN A 28 2.27 -1.92 -16.40
CA ASN A 28 0.92 -1.95 -16.96
C ASN A 28 0.37 -3.36 -17.16
N PHE A 29 1.21 -4.38 -17.28
CA PHE A 29 0.80 -5.78 -17.43
C PHE A 29 0.00 -6.29 -16.23
N GLU A 30 0.24 -5.77 -15.03
CA GLU A 30 -0.45 -6.18 -13.79
C GLU A 30 -1.54 -5.20 -13.35
N TYR A 31 -1.61 -3.99 -13.92
CA TYR A 31 -2.64 -3.00 -13.58
C TYR A 31 -3.92 -3.26 -14.38
N LEU A 32 -5.08 -2.94 -13.77
CA LEU A 32 -6.37 -3.35 -14.31
C LEU A 32 -6.91 -2.39 -15.39
N SER A 33 -6.85 -1.07 -15.15
CA SER A 33 -7.46 -0.09 -16.06
C SER A 33 -6.82 1.29 -15.94
N GLU A 34 -7.09 2.14 -16.93
CA GLU A 34 -6.90 3.60 -16.84
C GLU A 34 -8.10 4.29 -16.17
N ASP A 35 -9.27 3.64 -16.20
CA ASP A 35 -10.48 4.10 -15.53
C ASP A 35 -10.49 3.66 -14.07
N PRO A 36 -10.51 4.61 -13.10
CA PRO A 36 -10.49 4.28 -11.68
C PRO A 36 -11.72 3.50 -11.23
N TYR A 37 -12.89 3.75 -11.80
CA TYR A 37 -14.11 3.02 -11.47
C TYR A 37 -14.00 1.55 -11.91
N LEU A 38 -13.63 1.30 -13.17
CA LEU A 38 -13.45 -0.07 -13.66
C LEU A 38 -12.37 -0.81 -12.87
N ALA A 39 -11.24 -0.13 -12.56
CA ALA A 39 -10.18 -0.72 -11.74
C ALA A 39 -10.68 -1.12 -10.35
N GLY A 40 -11.46 -0.28 -9.69
CA GLY A 40 -12.06 -0.55 -8.37
C GLY A 40 -13.02 -1.72 -8.39
N ARG A 41 -13.94 -1.77 -9.37
CA ARG A 41 -14.89 -2.88 -9.53
C ARG A 41 -14.19 -4.22 -9.77
N MET A 42 -13.21 -4.24 -10.67
CA MET A 42 -12.43 -5.44 -10.96
C MET A 42 -11.60 -5.88 -9.74
N ALA A 43 -10.94 -4.95 -9.05
CA ALA A 43 -10.18 -5.24 -7.85
C ALA A 43 -11.05 -5.83 -6.74
N SER A 44 -12.22 -5.24 -6.50
CA SER A 44 -13.17 -5.73 -5.49
C SER A 44 -13.62 -7.16 -5.79
N ALA A 45 -13.95 -7.46 -7.04
CA ALA A 45 -14.31 -8.81 -7.45
C ALA A 45 -13.15 -9.80 -7.31
N TYR A 46 -11.94 -9.39 -7.71
CA TYR A 46 -10.71 -10.18 -7.57
C TYR A 46 -10.43 -10.53 -6.11
N ILE A 47 -10.45 -9.53 -5.22
CA ILE A 47 -10.20 -9.71 -3.78
C ILE A 47 -11.23 -10.67 -3.17
N ARG A 48 -12.51 -10.47 -3.43
CA ARG A 48 -13.57 -11.38 -2.94
C ARG A 48 -13.36 -12.82 -3.43
N GLY A 49 -13.02 -12.99 -4.72
CA GLY A 49 -12.76 -14.30 -5.31
C GLY A 49 -11.59 -15.03 -4.66
N VAL A 50 -10.46 -14.34 -4.45
CA VAL A 50 -9.29 -14.93 -3.78
C VAL A 50 -9.58 -15.21 -2.31
N GLN A 51 -10.17 -14.27 -1.60
CA GLN A 51 -10.44 -14.38 -0.17
C GLN A 51 -11.53 -15.43 0.15
N SER A 52 -12.42 -15.73 -0.79
CA SER A 52 -13.40 -16.83 -0.64
C SER A 52 -12.75 -18.20 -0.52
N GLN A 53 -11.49 -18.33 -0.92
CA GLN A 53 -10.69 -19.55 -0.78
C GLN A 53 -9.82 -19.56 0.49
N GLY A 54 -10.04 -18.64 1.43
CA GLY A 54 -9.25 -18.55 2.67
C GLY A 54 -7.85 -17.95 2.49
N VAL A 55 -7.53 -17.42 1.31
CA VAL A 55 -6.26 -16.74 1.01
C VAL A 55 -6.44 -15.24 1.13
N GLY A 56 -5.55 -14.54 1.85
CA GLY A 56 -5.57 -13.08 1.92
C GLY A 56 -5.12 -12.43 0.62
N THR A 57 -5.41 -11.14 0.48
CA THR A 57 -4.94 -10.31 -0.63
C THR A 57 -4.19 -9.09 -0.12
N SER A 58 -3.24 -8.59 -0.91
CA SER A 58 -2.54 -7.33 -0.67
C SER A 58 -2.76 -6.41 -1.85
N ILE A 59 -3.74 -5.51 -1.73
CA ILE A 59 -3.96 -4.51 -2.79
C ILE A 59 -2.78 -3.56 -2.87
N LYS A 60 -2.32 -3.23 -4.10
CA LYS A 60 -1.07 -2.50 -4.32
C LYS A 60 -1.14 -1.61 -5.56
N HIS A 61 -0.25 -0.65 -5.73
CA HIS A 61 0.72 -0.10 -4.77
C HIS A 61 0.19 1.24 -4.26
N PHE A 62 -0.05 1.38 -3.00
CA PHE A 62 -0.72 2.51 -2.37
C PHE A 62 0.28 3.63 -2.02
N ALA A 63 0.37 4.73 -2.81
CA ALA A 63 -0.37 5.04 -4.02
C ALA A 63 0.53 5.75 -5.05
N LEU A 64 -0.03 6.07 -6.22
CA LEU A 64 0.60 6.87 -7.28
C LEU A 64 1.86 6.27 -7.91
N ASN A 65 2.04 4.96 -7.91
CA ASN A 65 3.10 4.30 -8.67
C ASN A 65 2.64 4.07 -10.13
N ASN A 66 2.59 5.15 -10.92
CA ASN A 66 2.07 5.14 -12.29
C ASN A 66 3.17 5.16 -13.35
N GLN A 67 4.43 5.04 -12.94
CA GLN A 67 5.62 4.93 -13.78
C GLN A 67 6.76 4.29 -12.98
N GLU A 68 7.79 3.77 -13.66
CA GLU A 68 8.86 3.00 -13.01
C GLU A 68 10.22 3.70 -12.99
N THR A 69 10.40 4.82 -13.72
CA THR A 69 11.67 5.55 -13.75
C THR A 69 11.97 6.14 -12.38
N LEU A 70 13.11 5.77 -11.79
CA LEU A 70 13.54 6.21 -10.46
C LEU A 70 12.49 5.97 -9.35
N ARG A 71 11.67 4.93 -9.47
CA ARG A 71 10.52 4.68 -8.58
C ARG A 71 10.84 4.69 -7.10
N MET A 72 12.10 4.37 -6.72
CA MET A 72 12.55 4.36 -5.33
C MET A 72 12.80 5.77 -4.76
N THR A 73 12.84 6.80 -5.58
CA THR A 73 13.25 8.16 -5.14
C THR A 73 12.40 9.29 -5.70
N ILE A 74 11.66 9.04 -6.80
CA ILE A 74 10.84 10.05 -7.43
C ILE A 74 9.70 10.51 -6.52
N SER A 75 9.30 11.76 -6.65
CA SER A 75 8.08 12.29 -6.04
C SER A 75 6.98 12.42 -7.09
N SER A 76 5.85 11.79 -6.84
CA SER A 76 4.62 11.96 -7.62
C SER A 76 3.89 13.19 -7.09
N GLU A 77 4.01 14.29 -7.81
CA GLU A 77 3.34 15.54 -7.46
C GLU A 77 1.89 15.51 -7.93
N VAL A 78 0.97 15.76 -7.03
CA VAL A 78 -0.47 15.64 -7.30
C VAL A 78 -1.27 16.64 -6.48
N SER A 79 -2.28 17.25 -7.12
CA SER A 79 -3.26 18.06 -6.38
C SER A 79 -4.22 17.17 -5.59
N GLU A 80 -4.79 17.69 -4.50
CA GLU A 80 -5.77 16.97 -3.69
C GLU A 80 -6.95 16.46 -4.53
N ARG A 81 -7.43 17.28 -5.45
CA ARG A 81 -8.52 16.92 -6.35
C ARG A 81 -8.15 15.71 -7.21
N ALA A 82 -7.00 15.74 -7.88
CA ALA A 82 -6.57 14.62 -8.73
C ALA A 82 -6.29 13.36 -7.90
N LEU A 83 -5.71 13.51 -6.72
CA LEU A 83 -5.50 12.41 -5.78
C LEU A 83 -6.83 11.71 -5.47
N ARG A 84 -7.86 12.49 -5.09
CA ARG A 84 -9.16 11.98 -4.66
C ARG A 84 -10.06 11.51 -5.80
N GLU A 85 -9.97 12.12 -6.98
CA GLU A 85 -10.87 11.78 -8.09
C GLU A 85 -10.30 10.71 -9.03
N ILE A 86 -8.96 10.54 -9.09
CA ILE A 86 -8.32 9.66 -10.08
C ILE A 86 -7.49 8.55 -9.43
N TYR A 87 -6.60 8.88 -8.48
CA TYR A 87 -5.59 7.92 -8.03
C TYR A 87 -6.01 7.07 -6.85
N LEU A 88 -6.91 7.55 -6.01
CA LEU A 88 -7.38 6.83 -4.83
C LEU A 88 -8.68 6.03 -5.03
N PRO A 89 -9.61 6.36 -5.95
CA PRO A 89 -10.93 5.73 -5.97
C PRO A 89 -10.91 4.20 -6.11
N ALA A 90 -9.99 3.66 -6.92
CA ALA A 90 -9.86 2.20 -7.07
C ALA A 90 -9.47 1.51 -5.76
N PHE A 91 -8.59 2.13 -4.97
CA PHE A 91 -8.23 1.63 -3.64
C PHE A 91 -9.38 1.78 -2.66
N GLU A 92 -10.02 2.95 -2.64
CA GLU A 92 -11.14 3.24 -1.74
C GLU A 92 -12.27 2.23 -1.92
N GLU A 93 -12.69 2.02 -3.15
CA GLU A 93 -13.75 1.05 -3.49
C GLU A 93 -13.35 -0.36 -3.06
N ALA A 94 -12.14 -0.80 -3.41
CA ALA A 94 -11.66 -2.13 -3.06
C ALA A 94 -11.58 -2.33 -1.54
N VAL A 95 -11.12 -1.34 -0.79
CA VAL A 95 -11.04 -1.39 0.68
C VAL A 95 -12.42 -1.49 1.29
N LYS A 96 -13.36 -0.63 0.87
CA LYS A 96 -14.71 -0.58 1.43
C LYS A 96 -15.58 -1.77 1.05
N GLU A 97 -15.47 -2.25 -0.21
CA GLU A 97 -16.34 -3.29 -0.75
C GLU A 97 -15.83 -4.73 -0.52
N SER A 98 -14.54 -4.91 -0.28
CA SER A 98 -13.94 -6.26 -0.24
C SER A 98 -12.98 -6.52 0.90
N ALA A 99 -12.64 -5.51 1.70
CA ALA A 99 -11.80 -5.62 2.89
C ALA A 99 -10.53 -6.49 2.67
N PRO A 100 -9.59 -6.07 1.81
CA PRO A 100 -8.34 -6.82 1.59
C PRO A 100 -7.60 -6.98 2.92
N ARG A 101 -6.95 -8.15 3.12
CA ARG A 101 -6.23 -8.42 4.37
C ARG A 101 -5.07 -7.49 4.59
N THR A 102 -4.37 -7.12 3.51
CA THR A 102 -3.28 -6.15 3.57
C THR A 102 -3.39 -5.10 2.45
N VAL A 103 -2.80 -3.94 2.70
CA VAL A 103 -2.57 -2.87 1.72
C VAL A 103 -1.06 -2.66 1.63
N MET A 104 -0.50 -2.69 0.43
CA MET A 104 0.93 -2.50 0.22
C MET A 104 1.23 -1.07 -0.22
N CYS A 105 2.09 -0.38 0.55
CA CYS A 105 2.60 0.94 0.17
C CYS A 105 3.41 0.90 -1.13
N SER A 106 3.41 1.98 -1.88
CA SER A 106 4.29 2.15 -3.03
C SER A 106 5.70 2.61 -2.63
N TYR A 107 6.64 2.53 -3.59
CA TYR A 107 8.02 2.99 -3.41
C TYR A 107 8.18 4.51 -3.40
N ASN A 108 7.42 5.19 -4.27
CA ASN A 108 7.58 6.60 -4.57
C ASN A 108 7.20 7.51 -3.41
N LYS A 109 7.67 8.73 -3.49
CA LYS A 109 7.13 9.83 -2.69
C LYS A 109 5.82 10.33 -3.29
N ILE A 110 5.00 10.93 -2.45
CA ILE A 110 3.79 11.65 -2.82
C ILE A 110 3.93 13.05 -2.23
N ASN A 111 3.98 14.06 -3.09
CA ASN A 111 4.20 15.45 -2.69
C ASN A 111 5.40 15.60 -1.72
N GLY A 112 6.51 14.93 -2.03
CA GLY A 112 7.76 15.00 -1.28
C GLY A 112 7.95 14.00 -0.15
N GLU A 113 6.91 13.29 0.30
CA GLU A 113 6.98 12.32 1.40
C GLU A 113 6.80 10.88 0.90
N TYR A 114 7.65 9.94 1.36
CA TYR A 114 7.53 8.54 0.97
C TYR A 114 6.17 7.96 1.35
N ALA A 115 5.56 7.19 0.46
CA ALA A 115 4.24 6.59 0.68
C ALA A 115 4.19 5.77 1.99
N SER A 116 5.28 5.05 2.31
CA SER A 116 5.42 4.28 3.56
C SER A 116 5.55 5.13 4.83
N GLU A 117 5.80 6.42 4.70
CA GLU A 117 5.98 7.38 5.81
C GLU A 117 4.87 8.46 5.84
N ASN A 118 3.94 8.40 4.88
CA ASN A 118 2.94 9.43 4.67
C ASN A 118 1.72 9.21 5.58
N ARG A 119 1.70 9.95 6.70
CA ARG A 119 0.61 9.88 7.69
C ARG A 119 -0.75 10.24 7.09
N TYR A 120 -0.80 11.25 6.22
CA TYR A 120 -2.04 11.65 5.57
C TYR A 120 -2.65 10.50 4.77
N LEU A 121 -1.81 9.80 4.00
CA LEU A 121 -2.24 8.67 3.20
C LEU A 121 -2.65 7.45 4.06
N LEU A 122 -1.76 7.01 4.98
CA LEU A 122 -1.91 5.74 5.70
C LEU A 122 -2.88 5.84 6.88
N THR A 123 -2.85 6.97 7.61
CA THR A 123 -3.69 7.14 8.78
C THR A 123 -4.96 7.92 8.46
N ASP A 124 -4.83 9.12 7.90
CA ASP A 124 -5.99 9.99 7.81
C ASP A 124 -6.96 9.52 6.73
N ILE A 125 -6.47 9.17 5.53
CA ILE A 125 -7.31 8.64 4.45
C ILE A 125 -7.65 7.15 4.70
N LEU A 126 -6.64 6.28 4.70
CA LEU A 126 -6.88 4.83 4.69
C LEU A 126 -7.61 4.35 5.95
N ARG A 127 -7.13 4.73 7.14
CA ARG A 127 -7.67 4.21 8.39
C ARG A 127 -8.86 5.00 8.91
N LYS A 128 -8.79 6.36 8.91
CA LYS A 128 -9.85 7.18 9.50
C LYS A 128 -11.02 7.38 8.54
N GLU A 129 -10.78 7.82 7.30
CA GLU A 129 -11.85 8.08 6.36
C GLU A 129 -12.46 6.80 5.79
N TRP A 130 -11.63 5.83 5.36
CA TRP A 130 -12.13 4.58 4.78
C TRP A 130 -12.39 3.48 5.79
N GLY A 131 -11.95 3.64 7.04
CA GLY A 131 -12.19 2.69 8.11
C GLY A 131 -11.40 1.39 8.01
N TYR A 132 -10.29 1.38 7.28
CA TYR A 132 -9.47 0.18 7.09
C TYR A 132 -8.88 -0.34 8.40
N LYS A 133 -9.04 -1.65 8.65
CA LYS A 133 -8.61 -2.34 9.88
C LYS A 133 -7.53 -3.40 9.65
N GLY A 134 -7.17 -3.64 8.39
CA GLY A 134 -6.15 -4.62 8.04
C GLY A 134 -4.72 -4.11 8.22
N CYS A 135 -3.76 -4.93 7.83
CA CYS A 135 -2.34 -4.64 7.94
C CYS A 135 -1.85 -3.81 6.73
N VAL A 136 -1.08 -2.77 7.00
CA VAL A 136 -0.35 -2.01 5.98
C VAL A 136 1.07 -2.54 5.91
N VAL A 137 1.46 -3.04 4.74
CA VAL A 137 2.79 -3.61 4.48
C VAL A 137 3.58 -2.70 3.54
N SER A 138 4.89 -2.61 3.71
CA SER A 138 5.74 -1.93 2.73
C SER A 138 5.90 -2.76 1.46
N ASP A 139 6.15 -2.12 0.32
CA ASP A 139 6.79 -2.83 -0.79
C ASP A 139 8.22 -3.23 -0.40
N TRP A 140 8.83 -4.17 -1.15
CA TRP A 140 10.12 -4.77 -0.81
C TRP A 140 11.26 -3.77 -0.83
N GLY A 141 11.75 -3.40 0.36
CA GLY A 141 12.79 -2.38 0.52
C GLY A 141 12.31 -0.93 0.43
N ALA A 142 11.00 -0.68 0.53
CA ALA A 142 10.40 0.66 0.45
C ALA A 142 10.48 1.47 1.75
N VAL A 143 11.07 0.92 2.82
CA VAL A 143 11.19 1.63 4.10
C VAL A 143 12.49 2.44 4.13
N ASN A 144 12.37 3.77 4.24
CA ASN A 144 13.51 4.69 4.40
C ASN A 144 13.71 5.08 5.86
N ASN A 145 12.62 5.35 6.60
CA ASN A 145 12.65 5.62 8.03
C ASN A 145 11.55 4.80 8.73
N ARG A 146 11.94 3.71 9.38
CA ARG A 146 10.98 2.79 10.01
C ARG A 146 10.18 3.42 11.14
N VAL A 147 10.78 4.33 11.91
CA VAL A 147 10.11 5.04 13.02
C VAL A 147 9.02 5.96 12.46
N LYS A 148 9.33 6.75 11.44
CA LYS A 148 8.33 7.57 10.76
C LYS A 148 7.22 6.73 10.13
N GLY A 149 7.59 5.62 9.46
CA GLY A 149 6.63 4.70 8.87
C GLY A 149 5.64 4.17 9.92
N LEU A 150 6.13 3.74 11.08
CA LEU A 150 5.29 3.28 12.18
C LEU A 150 4.36 4.39 12.68
N GLN A 151 4.87 5.61 12.89
CA GLN A 151 4.06 6.77 13.27
C GLN A 151 3.01 7.15 12.21
N ALA A 152 3.31 6.87 10.94
CA ALA A 152 2.39 7.12 9.83
C ALA A 152 1.30 6.06 9.67
N GLY A 153 1.48 4.86 10.25
CA GLY A 153 0.53 3.76 10.17
C GLY A 153 1.00 2.56 9.33
N LEU A 154 2.30 2.45 9.06
CA LEU A 154 2.92 1.27 8.45
C LEU A 154 3.13 0.19 9.51
N ASP A 155 2.45 -0.95 9.39
CA ASP A 155 2.53 -2.03 10.36
C ASP A 155 3.73 -2.96 10.11
N LEU A 156 3.91 -3.44 8.87
CA LEU A 156 4.88 -4.47 8.53
C LEU A 156 5.87 -3.99 7.48
N GLU A 157 7.16 -4.10 7.80
CA GLU A 157 8.25 -3.89 6.85
C GLU A 157 8.59 -5.19 6.11
N MET A 158 8.77 -5.09 4.80
CA MET A 158 9.26 -6.17 3.95
C MET A 158 10.43 -5.70 3.06
N PRO A 159 11.47 -6.53 2.86
CA PRO A 159 11.76 -7.75 3.65
C PRO A 159 12.31 -7.42 5.03
N TYR A 160 12.52 -8.44 5.85
CA TYR A 160 13.15 -8.30 7.15
C TYR A 160 14.54 -7.62 7.06
N SER A 161 14.76 -6.58 7.89
CA SER A 161 15.95 -5.74 7.86
C SER A 161 17.16 -6.30 8.66
N GLY A 162 17.12 -7.58 9.04
CA GLY A 162 18.17 -8.16 9.92
C GLY A 162 18.14 -7.58 11.33
N GLY A 163 17.00 -7.08 11.79
CA GLY A 163 16.85 -6.43 13.10
C GLY A 163 17.39 -5.00 13.15
N TYR A 164 17.87 -4.44 12.03
CA TYR A 164 18.36 -3.06 12.03
C TYR A 164 17.25 -2.07 12.38
N ASN A 165 16.13 -2.15 11.69
CA ASN A 165 14.99 -1.25 11.89
C ASN A 165 14.27 -1.49 13.21
N ASP A 166 14.23 -2.75 13.70
CA ASP A 166 13.66 -3.06 15.02
C ASP A 166 14.44 -2.33 16.14
N ARG A 167 15.78 -2.34 16.05
CA ARG A 167 16.62 -1.59 17.00
C ARG A 167 16.39 -0.07 16.94
N GLN A 168 16.07 0.47 15.75
CA GLN A 168 15.73 1.90 15.62
C GLN A 168 14.41 2.24 16.33
N ILE A 169 13.42 1.34 16.26
CA ILE A 169 12.14 1.50 16.99
C ILE A 169 12.41 1.47 18.50
N VAL A 170 13.09 0.44 18.99
CA VAL A 170 13.42 0.31 20.44
C VAL A 170 14.15 1.55 20.94
N LYS A 171 15.17 2.00 20.20
CA LYS A 171 15.92 3.22 20.54
C LYS A 171 15.03 4.45 20.54
N ALA A 172 14.12 4.59 19.59
CA ALA A 172 13.21 5.74 19.51
C ALA A 172 12.24 5.80 20.71
N VAL A 173 11.76 4.64 21.18
CA VAL A 173 10.94 4.56 22.41
C VAL A 173 11.78 4.94 23.63
N GLN A 174 12.97 4.39 23.79
CA GLN A 174 13.86 4.68 24.92
C GLN A 174 14.27 6.16 25.00
N GLU A 175 14.40 6.83 23.85
CA GLU A 175 14.72 8.25 23.76
C GLU A 175 13.47 9.17 23.83
N GLY A 176 12.26 8.63 23.99
CA GLY A 176 11.02 9.38 24.04
C GLY A 176 10.60 10.01 22.70
N ARG A 177 11.18 9.56 21.57
CA ARG A 177 10.84 10.03 20.22
C ARG A 177 9.66 9.27 19.60
N LEU A 178 9.32 8.13 20.14
CA LEU A 178 8.20 7.29 19.76
C LEU A 178 7.44 6.90 21.02
N ASP A 179 6.14 7.16 21.04
CA ASP A 179 5.26 6.67 22.11
C ASP A 179 5.08 5.15 21.98
N GLU A 180 5.34 4.40 23.04
CA GLU A 180 5.16 2.95 23.07
C GLU A 180 3.72 2.52 22.75
N ALA A 181 2.74 3.37 23.04
CA ALA A 181 1.34 3.11 22.71
C ALA A 181 1.05 3.02 21.19
N VAL A 182 2.01 3.36 20.34
CA VAL A 182 1.91 3.21 18.89
C VAL A 182 2.24 1.77 18.44
N LEU A 183 2.91 0.99 19.28
CA LEU A 183 3.26 -0.41 19.02
C LEU A 183 2.06 -1.35 19.28
#